data_066e82dc00b1c321a3eaaf621bef7660
#
_entry.id   066e82dc00b1c321a3eaaf621bef7660
#
_cell.length_a   1.000
_cell.length_b   1.000
_cell.length_c   1.000
_cell.angle_alpha   90.00
_cell.angle_beta   90.00
_cell.angle_gamma   90.00
#
_symmetry.space_group_name_H-M   'P 1'
#
loop_
_entity.id
_entity.type
_entity.pdbx_description
1 polymer ?
#
loop_
_entity_poly.entity_id
_entity_poly.type
_entity_poly.pdbx_seq_one_letter_code
_entity_poly.pdbx_strand_id
1 'polypeptide(L)'
;MPGKGKSYEAFQREDQYCQASAQQAIGYQSPGETANQAAVGSAAVGTALGALTGAAIGSLSGNVGAGAAIGAGTGLVAGSAVGTGNARAAGGSVQARYDIAYAQCMTAKGNQVAAPTVVAEPVYVYPRPYYWGPPPYYGYYSYGW
;
A
#
# COMPACT_ATOMS: atom_id res chain seq x y z
N MET A 1 9.62 28.68 -5.63
CA MET A 1 10.09 29.95 -6.24
C MET A 1 10.75 30.80 -5.17
N PRO A 2 11.84 31.52 -5.50
CA PRO A 2 12.51 32.38 -4.51
C PRO A 2 11.55 33.44 -3.97
N GLY A 3 11.68 33.76 -2.68
CA GLY A 3 10.93 34.84 -2.05
C GLY A 3 11.34 36.21 -2.62
N LYS A 4 10.46 37.21 -2.42
CA LYS A 4 10.73 38.57 -2.92
C LYS A 4 12.07 39.09 -2.41
N GLY A 5 12.94 39.55 -3.33
CA GLY A 5 14.25 40.15 -3.02
C GLY A 5 15.37 39.16 -2.74
N LYS A 6 15.19 37.86 -2.91
CA LYS A 6 16.25 36.86 -2.74
C LYS A 6 17.00 36.58 -4.03
N SER A 7 18.32 36.46 -3.92
CA SER A 7 19.14 35.98 -5.03
C SER A 7 18.91 34.48 -5.28
N TYR A 8 19.12 34.05 -6.52
CA TYR A 8 19.01 32.64 -6.88
C TYR A 8 19.97 31.73 -6.10
N GLU A 9 21.18 32.24 -5.84
CA GLU A 9 22.18 31.51 -5.04
C GLU A 9 21.73 31.30 -3.58
N ALA A 10 21.08 32.30 -2.98
CA ALA A 10 20.53 32.17 -1.64
C ALA A 10 19.40 31.12 -1.61
N PHE A 11 18.54 31.15 -2.65
CA PHE A 11 17.50 30.18 -2.80
C PHE A 11 18.04 28.73 -2.94
N GLN A 12 19.09 28.52 -3.75
CA GLN A 12 19.70 27.19 -3.89
C GLN A 12 20.28 26.64 -2.57
N ARG A 13 20.94 27.49 -1.79
CA ARG A 13 21.46 27.08 -0.47
C ARG A 13 20.35 26.70 0.49
N GLU A 14 19.25 27.45 0.48
CA GLU A 14 18.08 27.15 1.30
C GLU A 14 17.38 25.88 0.83
N ASP A 15 17.31 25.65 -0.48
CA ASP A 15 16.75 24.46 -1.08
C ASP A 15 17.51 23.20 -0.65
N GLN A 16 18.84 23.20 -0.79
CA GLN A 16 19.68 22.08 -0.35
C GLN A 16 19.54 21.80 1.14
N TYR A 17 19.50 22.85 1.96
CA TYR A 17 19.29 22.70 3.40
C TYR A 17 17.93 22.09 3.71
N CYS A 18 16.86 22.54 3.05
CA CYS A 18 15.51 22.02 3.28
C CYS A 18 15.35 20.61 2.76
N GLN A 19 16.00 20.24 1.65
CA GLN A 19 16.05 18.86 1.18
C GLN A 19 16.72 17.93 2.21
N ALA A 20 17.87 18.31 2.74
CA ALA A 20 18.56 17.54 3.77
C ALA A 20 17.71 17.40 5.05
N SER A 21 17.07 18.48 5.48
CA SER A 21 16.16 18.46 6.64
C SER A 21 14.95 17.54 6.43
N ALA A 22 14.36 17.57 5.22
CA ALA A 22 13.24 16.70 4.88
C ALA A 22 13.67 15.21 4.84
N GLN A 23 14.87 14.92 4.33
CA GLN A 23 15.42 13.56 4.36
C GLN A 23 15.65 13.05 5.79
N GLN A 24 16.12 13.91 6.68
CA GLN A 24 16.23 13.57 8.11
C GLN A 24 14.86 13.29 8.73
N ALA A 25 13.82 14.07 8.38
CA ALA A 25 12.48 13.89 8.91
C ALA A 25 11.85 12.55 8.53
N ILE A 26 12.23 11.98 7.38
CA ILE A 26 11.79 10.65 6.95
C ILE A 26 12.77 9.52 7.35
N GLY A 27 13.82 9.83 8.12
CA GLY A 27 14.83 8.86 8.56
C GLY A 27 15.64 8.28 7.40
N TYR A 28 15.89 9.07 6.34
CA TYR A 28 16.58 8.65 5.10
C TYR A 28 15.94 7.45 4.38
N GLN A 29 14.70 7.15 4.68
CA GLN A 29 13.96 6.09 3.99
C GLN A 29 13.58 6.54 2.57
N SER A 30 13.90 5.72 1.57
CA SER A 30 13.40 5.97 0.23
C SER A 30 11.97 5.41 0.08
N PRO A 31 11.09 6.11 -0.66
CA PRO A 31 9.74 5.60 -0.93
C PRO A 31 9.75 4.22 -1.59
N GLY A 32 10.69 3.96 -2.50
CA GLY A 32 10.83 2.68 -3.18
C GLY A 32 11.26 1.55 -2.25
N GLU A 33 12.17 1.82 -1.32
CA GLU A 33 12.66 0.84 -0.36
C GLU A 33 11.57 0.45 0.64
N THR A 34 10.84 1.44 1.15
CA THR A 34 9.69 1.21 2.04
C THR A 34 8.57 0.44 1.31
N ALA A 35 8.30 0.76 0.05
CA ALA A 35 7.35 0.04 -0.79
C ALA A 35 7.78 -1.43 -1.00
N ASN A 36 9.04 -1.68 -1.29
CA ASN A 36 9.58 -3.04 -1.46
C ASN A 36 9.48 -3.86 -0.17
N GLN A 37 9.82 -3.28 0.97
CA GLN A 37 9.68 -3.96 2.27
C GLN A 37 8.23 -4.36 2.56
N ALA A 38 7.27 -3.46 2.29
CA ALA A 38 5.85 -3.75 2.46
C ALA A 38 5.34 -4.85 1.51
N ALA A 39 5.79 -4.84 0.26
CA ALA A 39 5.43 -5.86 -0.73
C ALA A 39 5.98 -7.23 -0.36
N VAL A 40 7.27 -7.31 -0.03
CA VAL A 40 7.96 -8.56 0.36
C VAL A 40 7.35 -9.12 1.65
N GLY A 41 7.09 -8.25 2.65
CA GLY A 41 6.45 -8.66 3.90
C GLY A 41 5.08 -9.30 3.69
N SER A 42 4.24 -8.69 2.85
CA SER A 42 2.90 -9.23 2.53
C SER A 42 2.96 -10.55 1.77
N ALA A 43 3.88 -10.69 0.82
CA ALA A 43 4.09 -11.93 0.08
C ALA A 43 4.59 -13.06 0.99
N ALA A 44 5.54 -12.77 1.89
CA ALA A 44 6.08 -13.75 2.82
C ALA A 44 5.00 -14.26 3.80
N VAL A 45 4.20 -13.36 4.37
CA VAL A 45 3.08 -13.73 5.25
C VAL A 45 2.04 -14.55 4.50
N GLY A 46 1.65 -14.13 3.30
CA GLY A 46 0.70 -14.89 2.47
C GLY A 46 1.19 -16.29 2.13
N THR A 47 2.47 -16.43 1.78
CA THR A 47 3.08 -17.74 1.50
C THR A 47 3.10 -18.65 2.74
N ALA A 48 3.51 -18.11 3.89
CA ALA A 48 3.58 -18.89 5.14
C ALA A 48 2.18 -19.36 5.58
N LEU A 49 1.20 -18.48 5.61
CA LEU A 49 -0.19 -18.83 5.96
C LEU A 49 -0.79 -19.79 4.97
N GLY A 50 -0.56 -19.59 3.67
CA GLY A 50 -1.03 -20.50 2.61
C GLY A 50 -0.41 -21.88 2.73
N ALA A 51 0.88 -21.99 3.00
CA ALA A 51 1.55 -23.27 3.20
C ALA A 51 1.01 -24.03 4.41
N LEU A 52 0.80 -23.36 5.54
CA LEU A 52 0.26 -23.97 6.76
C LEU A 52 -1.18 -24.49 6.55
N THR A 53 -2.04 -23.67 5.92
CA THR A 53 -3.41 -24.03 5.61
C THR A 53 -3.47 -25.19 4.62
N GLY A 54 -2.65 -25.12 3.57
CA GLY A 54 -2.55 -26.16 2.56
C GLY A 54 -2.01 -27.48 3.13
N ALA A 55 -1.03 -27.43 4.04
CA ALA A 55 -0.54 -28.61 4.73
C ALA A 55 -1.62 -29.27 5.60
N ALA A 56 -2.41 -28.46 6.32
CA ALA A 56 -3.51 -28.97 7.14
C ALA A 56 -4.59 -29.67 6.29
N ILE A 57 -4.96 -29.12 5.15
CA ILE A 57 -5.89 -29.74 4.21
C ILE A 57 -5.27 -30.98 3.56
N GLY A 58 -4.01 -30.91 3.15
CA GLY A 58 -3.27 -32.01 2.55
C GLY A 58 -3.06 -33.19 3.48
N SER A 59 -3.04 -32.98 4.81
CA SER A 59 -2.96 -34.05 5.80
C SER A 59 -4.18 -34.97 5.79
N LEU A 60 -5.36 -34.47 5.47
CA LEU A 60 -6.60 -35.24 5.38
C LEU A 60 -6.58 -36.23 4.20
N SER A 61 -5.84 -35.92 3.14
CA SER A 61 -5.66 -36.77 1.95
C SER A 61 -4.32 -37.53 1.93
N GLY A 62 -3.53 -37.43 3.00
CA GLY A 62 -2.22 -38.09 3.10
C GLY A 62 -1.11 -37.44 2.28
N ASN A 63 -1.34 -36.28 1.67
CA ASN A 63 -0.41 -35.56 0.79
C ASN A 63 -0.05 -34.16 1.33
N VAL A 64 0.51 -34.10 2.55
CA VAL A 64 0.86 -32.85 3.25
C VAL A 64 1.78 -31.95 2.39
N GLY A 65 2.76 -32.55 1.72
CA GLY A 65 3.72 -31.80 0.89
C GLY A 65 3.08 -31.15 -0.33
N ALA A 66 2.18 -31.85 -1.02
CA ALA A 66 1.45 -31.30 -2.16
C ALA A 66 0.49 -30.20 -1.71
N GLY A 67 -0.23 -30.39 -0.61
CA GLY A 67 -1.09 -29.37 -0.02
C GLY A 67 -0.33 -28.10 0.38
N ALA A 68 0.82 -28.26 1.05
CA ALA A 68 1.68 -27.13 1.43
C ALA A 68 2.21 -26.37 0.21
N ALA A 69 2.65 -27.06 -0.85
CA ALA A 69 3.18 -26.42 -2.05
C ALA A 69 2.09 -25.63 -2.81
N ILE A 70 0.91 -26.19 -2.97
CA ILE A 70 -0.22 -25.50 -3.61
C ILE A 70 -0.67 -24.30 -2.74
N GLY A 71 -0.77 -24.51 -1.44
CA GLY A 71 -1.14 -23.45 -0.50
C GLY A 71 -0.12 -22.32 -0.46
N ALA A 72 1.18 -22.62 -0.50
CA ALA A 72 2.24 -21.61 -0.59
C ALA A 72 2.15 -20.81 -1.88
N GLY A 73 1.93 -21.47 -3.02
CA GLY A 73 1.80 -20.82 -4.32
C GLY A 73 0.60 -19.87 -4.38
N THR A 74 -0.56 -20.33 -3.94
CA THR A 74 -1.77 -19.48 -3.89
C THR A 74 -1.63 -18.36 -2.88
N GLY A 75 -1.02 -18.62 -1.74
CA GLY A 75 -0.74 -17.61 -0.70
C GLY A 75 0.26 -16.55 -1.17
N LEU A 76 1.25 -16.94 -1.98
CA LEU A 76 2.18 -15.98 -2.60
C LEU A 76 1.45 -15.04 -3.54
N VAL A 77 0.60 -15.58 -4.43
CA VAL A 77 -0.16 -14.76 -5.39
C VAL A 77 -1.11 -13.82 -4.66
N ALA A 78 -1.88 -14.31 -3.69
CA ALA A 78 -2.79 -13.48 -2.90
C ALA A 78 -2.03 -12.44 -2.07
N GLY A 79 -0.92 -12.82 -1.43
CA GLY A 79 -0.07 -11.93 -0.64
C GLY A 79 0.59 -10.85 -1.49
N SER A 80 0.99 -11.15 -2.73
CA SER A 80 1.55 -10.16 -3.64
C SER A 80 0.51 -9.15 -4.13
N ALA A 81 -0.73 -9.59 -4.36
CA ALA A 81 -1.83 -8.70 -4.74
C ALA A 81 -2.15 -7.68 -3.63
N VAL A 82 -2.20 -8.13 -2.37
CA VAL A 82 -2.35 -7.25 -1.20
C VAL A 82 -1.09 -6.39 -1.02
N GLY A 83 0.09 -6.96 -1.23
CA GLY A 83 1.38 -6.31 -1.09
C GLY A 83 1.55 -5.10 -2.01
N THR A 84 1.01 -5.13 -3.24
CA THR A 84 1.06 -3.98 -4.15
C THR A 84 0.28 -2.78 -3.63
N GLY A 85 -0.88 -3.00 -2.99
CA GLY A 85 -1.64 -1.94 -2.34
C GLY A 85 -0.89 -1.35 -1.14
N ASN A 86 -0.35 -2.20 -0.27
CA ASN A 86 0.43 -1.80 0.89
C ASN A 86 1.72 -1.08 0.48
N ALA A 87 2.39 -1.52 -0.59
CA ALA A 87 3.59 -0.90 -1.11
C ALA A 87 3.33 0.54 -1.58
N ARG A 88 2.23 0.75 -2.32
CA ARG A 88 1.83 2.09 -2.76
C ARG A 88 1.50 3.00 -1.58
N ALA A 89 0.76 2.50 -0.59
CA ALA A 89 0.42 3.25 0.60
C ALA A 89 1.67 3.60 1.42
N ALA A 90 2.60 2.66 1.61
CA ALA A 90 3.83 2.86 2.36
C ALA A 90 4.77 3.86 1.66
N GLY A 91 5.02 3.68 0.36
CA GLY A 91 5.84 4.61 -0.42
C GLY A 91 5.24 6.01 -0.51
N GLY A 92 3.91 6.09 -0.72
CA GLY A 92 3.20 7.37 -0.77
C GLY A 92 3.23 8.11 0.57
N SER A 93 3.17 7.41 1.69
CA SER A 93 3.24 8.04 3.02
C SER A 93 4.62 8.64 3.32
N VAL A 94 5.70 8.01 2.88
CA VAL A 94 7.07 8.52 3.03
C VAL A 94 7.26 9.77 2.16
N GLN A 95 6.80 9.72 0.90
CA GLN A 95 6.86 10.87 0.00
C GLN A 95 6.07 12.06 0.55
N ALA A 96 4.85 11.83 1.04
CA ALA A 96 4.02 12.89 1.62
C ALA A 96 4.70 13.54 2.84
N ARG A 97 5.35 12.77 3.70
CA ARG A 97 6.11 13.31 4.85
C ARG A 97 7.29 14.16 4.40
N TYR A 98 8.02 13.69 3.38
CA TYR A 98 9.10 14.46 2.80
C TYR A 98 8.62 15.81 2.26
N ASP A 99 7.56 15.78 1.44
CA ASP A 99 7.00 16.97 0.80
C ASP A 99 6.50 18.01 1.83
N ILE A 100 5.84 17.53 2.91
CA ILE A 100 5.40 18.38 4.01
C ILE A 100 6.59 19.01 4.73
N ALA A 101 7.59 18.24 5.11
CA ALA A 101 8.77 18.74 5.82
C ALA A 101 9.56 19.75 4.96
N TYR A 102 9.73 19.45 3.68
CA TYR A 102 10.36 20.33 2.72
C TYR A 102 9.58 21.65 2.55
N ALA A 103 8.27 21.57 2.35
CA ALA A 103 7.41 22.74 2.17
C ALA A 103 7.41 23.63 3.43
N GLN A 104 7.35 23.04 4.62
CA GLN A 104 7.43 23.79 5.88
C GLN A 104 8.76 24.51 6.01
N CYS A 105 9.88 23.84 5.72
CA CYS A 105 11.20 24.44 5.78
C CYS A 105 11.34 25.62 4.80
N MET A 106 10.94 25.42 3.54
CA MET A 106 11.02 26.48 2.50
C MET A 106 10.12 27.67 2.83
N THR A 107 8.93 27.44 3.35
CA THR A 107 8.01 28.51 3.77
C THR A 107 8.56 29.27 4.96
N ALA A 108 9.15 28.58 5.94
CA ALA A 108 9.79 29.21 7.10
C ALA A 108 10.96 30.15 6.69
N LYS A 109 11.62 29.81 5.58
CA LYS A 109 12.67 30.66 4.97
C LYS A 109 12.10 31.76 4.07
N GLY A 110 10.78 31.88 3.94
CA GLY A 110 10.09 32.90 3.15
C GLY A 110 10.09 32.64 1.65
N ASN A 111 10.32 31.40 1.23
CA ASN A 111 10.17 30.97 -0.16
C ASN A 111 8.74 30.53 -0.45
N GLN A 112 8.31 30.68 -1.71
CA GLN A 112 7.01 30.20 -2.14
C GLN A 112 7.15 28.77 -2.69
N VAL A 113 6.51 27.83 -2.02
CA VAL A 113 6.37 26.46 -2.49
C VAL A 113 4.99 26.31 -3.12
N ALA A 114 4.94 25.78 -4.34
CA ALA A 114 3.65 25.40 -4.92
C ALA A 114 3.05 24.34 -3.99
N ALA A 115 1.82 24.57 -3.53
CA ALA A 115 1.11 23.57 -2.75
C ALA A 115 1.04 22.28 -3.57
N PRO A 116 1.35 21.11 -2.99
CA PRO A 116 1.17 19.87 -3.70
C PRO A 116 -0.31 19.78 -4.08
N THR A 117 -0.59 19.73 -5.38
CA THR A 117 -1.92 19.38 -5.85
C THR A 117 -2.14 17.93 -5.45
N VAL A 118 -2.79 17.72 -4.32
CA VAL A 118 -3.30 16.40 -3.97
C VAL A 118 -4.38 16.13 -5.02
N VAL A 119 -4.00 15.46 -6.10
CA VAL A 119 -4.97 14.88 -7.01
C VAL A 119 -5.61 13.77 -6.18
N ALA A 120 -6.70 14.09 -5.50
CA ALA A 120 -7.54 13.07 -4.92
C ALA A 120 -8.04 12.22 -6.09
N GLU A 121 -7.41 11.06 -6.30
CA GLU A 121 -7.98 10.09 -7.22
C GLU A 121 -9.42 9.83 -6.76
N PRO A 122 -10.41 10.02 -7.63
CA PRO A 122 -11.78 9.74 -7.24
C PRO A 122 -11.83 8.27 -6.82
N VAL A 123 -12.13 8.03 -5.54
CA VAL A 123 -12.43 6.69 -5.06
C VAL A 123 -13.70 6.27 -5.80
N TYR A 124 -13.53 5.50 -6.86
CA TYR A 124 -14.65 4.85 -7.53
C TYR A 124 -15.22 3.82 -6.56
N VAL A 125 -16.15 4.27 -5.74
CA VAL A 125 -17.00 3.38 -4.98
C VAL A 125 -17.91 2.71 -6.01
N TYR A 126 -17.52 1.51 -6.46
CA TYR A 126 -18.42 0.68 -7.23
C TYR A 126 -19.66 0.45 -6.37
N PRO A 127 -20.86 0.93 -6.78
CA PRO A 127 -22.08 0.55 -6.07
C PRO A 127 -22.14 -0.99 -6.14
N ARG A 128 -22.17 -1.63 -4.98
CA ARG A 128 -22.40 -3.07 -4.96
C ARG A 128 -23.70 -3.30 -5.71
N PRO A 129 -23.72 -4.16 -6.74
CA PRO A 129 -24.98 -4.49 -7.38
C PRO A 129 -25.90 -5.04 -6.28
N TYR A 130 -26.97 -4.32 -6.02
CA TYR A 130 -28.08 -4.86 -5.22
C TYR A 130 -28.59 -6.09 -5.97
N TYR A 131 -28.19 -7.26 -5.50
CA TYR A 131 -28.75 -8.52 -5.99
C TYR A 131 -30.20 -8.57 -5.49
N TRP A 132 -31.10 -8.03 -6.29
CA TRP A 132 -32.52 -8.28 -6.14
C TRP A 132 -32.81 -9.65 -6.80
N GLY A 133 -32.24 -10.71 -6.23
CA GLY A 133 -32.61 -12.05 -6.53
C GLY A 133 -33.75 -12.48 -5.60
N PRO A 134 -34.78 -13.18 -6.07
CA PRO A 134 -35.75 -13.78 -5.17
C PRO A 134 -35.01 -14.73 -4.22
N PRO A 135 -35.42 -14.82 -2.94
CA PRO A 135 -34.79 -15.72 -1.99
C PRO A 135 -34.82 -17.16 -2.53
N PRO A 136 -33.76 -17.95 -2.28
CA PRO A 136 -33.78 -19.35 -2.71
C PRO A 136 -34.99 -20.05 -2.09
N TYR A 137 -35.89 -20.50 -2.92
CA TYR A 137 -36.99 -21.35 -2.49
C TYR A 137 -36.38 -22.63 -1.93
N TYR A 138 -36.39 -22.80 -0.63
CA TYR A 138 -36.25 -24.10 0.01
C TYR A 138 -37.45 -24.92 -0.38
N GLY A 139 -37.30 -25.74 -1.42
CA GLY A 139 -38.30 -26.73 -1.78
C GLY A 139 -38.46 -27.73 -0.63
N TYR A 140 -39.60 -27.66 0.05
CA TYR A 140 -40.01 -28.72 0.93
C TYR A 140 -40.29 -29.94 0.06
N TYR A 141 -39.39 -30.94 0.10
CA TYR A 141 -39.71 -32.26 -0.35
C TYR A 141 -40.70 -32.86 0.66
N SER A 142 -41.99 -32.78 0.38
CA SER A 142 -42.99 -33.56 1.06
C SER A 142 -42.93 -35.00 0.53
N TYR A 143 -42.40 -35.92 1.31
CA TYR A 143 -42.63 -37.34 1.10
C TYR A 143 -44.09 -37.60 1.41
N GLY A 144 -44.92 -37.68 0.36
CA GLY A 144 -46.28 -38.26 0.42
C GLY A 144 -46.20 -39.76 0.17
N TRP A 145 -46.93 -40.49 0.98
CA TRP A 145 -47.16 -41.93 0.94
C TRP A 145 -47.82 -42.37 -0.37
#